data_191b6f96a811eab49dae4a5049e575d3
#
_entry.id   191b6f96a811eab49dae4a5049e575d3
#
_cell.length_a   1.000
_cell.length_b   1.000
_cell.length_c   1.000
_cell.angle_alpha   90.00
_cell.angle_beta   90.00
_cell.angle_gamma   90.00
#
_symmetry.space_group_name_H-M   'P 1'
#
loop_
_entity.id
_entity.type
_entity.pdbx_description
1 polymer ?
#
loop_
_entity_poly.entity_id
_entity_poly.type
_entity_poly.pdbx_seq_one_letter_code
_entity_poly.pdbx_strand_id
1 'polypeptide(L)'
;MHSHRGAKLQEPAGMRTSLPNNNIALDLPSSHPEPASYDQSFQAPVVLSPRLHNKDLAPTKAEGRRWGRYSIFALWTNDVHNIANYSFAIGLYALGLGGWQILLSLGIGAALVYGFMNLSGYMGQKTGVPFPVISRISFGIHGAQIPALIRAVIAIAWFGIQTYLASVVLRVLLTAVHPGFADYDHDSILGLSSLGWICFVAIWLVQLAILAYGMEMVRRYEAFAGPVILLTVAALAGWMYFQANATIAWSIREPLTGGEMWRNIFAGGALWLSIYGTLILNFCDFARSSPCRKTIKVGNFWGLPVNILVFASITVLLCGAQFQINGRIIESPTEIIASIPNTFFLVLGCLAFLIVTVAVNIMANFVAPAFVLSNLAPKYLTFRRAGLISATIAVLILPWNLYNSPLVIVYFLSGLGALLGPLYGVIMVDYWLVRKGQVNVPQLYSEDPNGAYYYSRGVNLRAVAAFIPAALIAIVLALVPGFHSVSPFSWLIGAGIAGMLYLIIAQRQPHYADVSGESIAVDNVSH
;
A
#
# COMPACT_ATOMS: atom_id res chain seq x y z
N MET A 1 -65.93 11.34 -15.50
CA MET A 1 -67.07 10.52 -15.06
C MET A 1 -66.67 9.77 -13.79
N HIS A 2 -67.42 10.12 -12.70
CA HIS A 2 -67.62 9.45 -11.39
C HIS A 2 -66.37 9.04 -10.58
N SER A 3 -65.97 9.73 -9.49
CA SER A 3 -66.70 10.10 -8.25
C SER A 3 -67.13 8.90 -7.38
N HIS A 4 -66.49 8.78 -6.21
CA HIS A 4 -67.06 8.61 -4.87
C HIS A 4 -65.93 8.38 -3.85
N ARG A 5 -65.63 9.32 -2.92
CA ARG A 5 -66.19 9.60 -1.57
C ARG A 5 -66.46 8.29 -0.79
N GLY A 6 -65.76 7.97 0.26
CA GLY A 6 -65.66 8.63 1.55
C GLY A 6 -66.36 7.80 2.60
N ALA A 7 -65.77 7.54 3.74
CA ALA A 7 -66.46 7.50 5.04
C ALA A 7 -65.45 7.28 6.19
N LYS A 8 -65.42 8.24 7.10
CA LYS A 8 -64.93 8.11 8.49
C LYS A 8 -65.90 7.25 9.28
N LEU A 9 -65.41 6.41 10.17
CA LEU A 9 -66.20 5.91 11.29
C LEU A 9 -65.45 6.18 12.60
N GLN A 10 -66.26 6.79 13.53
CA GLN A 10 -65.92 7.24 14.88
C GLN A 10 -65.88 6.05 15.85
N GLU A 11 -65.05 6.22 16.89
CA GLU A 11 -65.08 5.47 18.15
C GLU A 11 -66.38 5.68 18.91
N PRO A 12 -66.72 4.74 19.79
CA PRO A 12 -67.47 5.09 20.97
C PRO A 12 -66.73 4.84 22.27
N ALA A 13 -66.83 5.83 23.14
CA ALA A 13 -66.37 5.86 24.51
C ALA A 13 -67.20 4.93 25.45
N GLY A 14 -66.54 4.46 26.49
CA GLY A 14 -67.21 4.17 27.76
C GLY A 14 -66.90 2.81 28.37
N MET A 15 -66.15 2.69 29.40
CA MET A 15 -66.61 2.45 30.79
C MET A 15 -65.40 2.01 31.66
N ARG A 16 -65.09 2.82 32.64
CA ARG A 16 -64.18 2.46 33.73
C ARG A 16 -64.88 1.52 34.71
N THR A 17 -64.25 0.40 35.07
CA THR A 17 -64.49 -0.29 36.34
C THR A 17 -63.21 -0.51 37.07
N SER A 18 -63.10 0.14 38.22
CA SER A 18 -61.98 0.02 39.19
C SER A 18 -62.16 -1.26 40.01
N LEU A 19 -61.10 -2.07 40.08
CA LEU A 19 -60.95 -3.10 41.13
C LEU A 19 -59.66 -2.84 41.87
N PRO A 20 -59.56 -3.01 43.21
CA PRO A 20 -58.42 -2.67 44.00
C PRO A 20 -57.35 -3.79 43.92
N ASN A 21 -56.14 -3.43 43.61
CA ASN A 21 -54.99 -4.35 43.61
C ASN A 21 -54.27 -4.29 44.98
N ASN A 22 -54.51 -5.30 45.80
CA ASN A 22 -53.70 -5.58 46.96
C ASN A 22 -52.42 -6.32 46.49
N ASN A 23 -51.35 -5.63 46.31
CA ASN A 23 -50.03 -6.24 46.18
C ASN A 23 -49.23 -5.96 47.47
N ILE A 24 -49.11 -6.99 48.29
CA ILE A 24 -48.11 -7.08 49.35
C ILE A 24 -46.76 -7.25 48.68
N ALA A 25 -45.92 -6.20 48.65
CA ALA A 25 -44.56 -6.25 48.23
C ALA A 25 -43.74 -6.90 49.35
N LEU A 26 -43.20 -8.10 49.07
CA LEU A 26 -42.09 -8.70 49.83
C LEU A 26 -40.80 -7.97 49.46
N ASP A 27 -40.31 -7.12 50.38
CA ASP A 27 -38.98 -6.54 50.32
C ASP A 27 -37.92 -7.65 50.44
N LEU A 28 -37.37 -8.10 49.31
CA LEU A 28 -36.15 -8.85 49.26
C LEU A 28 -35.00 -7.88 48.96
N PRO A 29 -33.91 -7.83 49.71
CA PRO A 29 -32.77 -7.00 49.41
C PRO A 29 -32.13 -7.44 48.09
N SER A 30 -32.20 -6.60 47.05
CA SER A 30 -31.51 -6.81 45.78
C SER A 30 -30.00 -6.60 45.97
N SER A 31 -29.30 -7.70 46.23
CA SER A 31 -27.85 -7.76 46.19
C SER A 31 -27.32 -7.92 44.75
N HIS A 32 -27.65 -7.00 43.87
CA HIS A 32 -26.88 -6.79 42.64
C HIS A 32 -26.00 -5.58 42.89
N PRO A 33 -24.66 -5.72 42.83
CA PRO A 33 -23.81 -4.54 42.85
C PRO A 33 -24.20 -3.72 41.60
N GLU A 34 -24.56 -2.46 41.83
CA GLU A 34 -24.65 -1.47 40.74
C GLU A 34 -23.38 -1.56 39.89
N PRO A 35 -23.50 -1.55 38.54
CA PRO A 35 -22.32 -1.47 37.70
C PRO A 35 -21.58 -0.18 38.10
N ALA A 36 -20.33 -0.35 38.56
CA ALA A 36 -19.46 0.73 38.94
C ALA A 36 -19.62 1.86 37.94
N SER A 37 -19.96 3.05 38.46
CA SER A 37 -20.10 4.26 37.67
C SER A 37 -18.87 4.39 36.79
N TYR A 38 -19.07 4.30 35.46
CA TYR A 38 -18.03 4.57 34.47
C TYR A 38 -17.42 5.93 34.81
N ASP A 39 -16.16 5.91 35.15
CA ASP A 39 -15.40 7.11 35.50
C ASP A 39 -15.42 8.07 34.31
N GLN A 40 -16.27 9.10 34.40
CA GLN A 40 -16.39 10.17 33.41
C GLN A 40 -15.13 11.06 33.33
N SER A 41 -14.10 10.78 34.14
CA SER A 41 -12.86 11.55 34.20
C SER A 41 -12.01 11.49 32.92
N PHE A 42 -12.30 10.55 31.98
CA PHE A 42 -11.58 10.45 30.70
C PHE A 42 -12.22 11.23 29.53
N GLN A 43 -13.26 12.00 29.74
CA GLN A 43 -13.91 12.84 28.72
C GLN A 43 -13.47 14.30 28.71
N ALA A 44 -12.40 14.66 29.40
CA ALA A 44 -11.80 15.98 29.20
C ALA A 44 -11.41 16.14 27.72
N PRO A 45 -11.72 17.27 27.07
CA PRO A 45 -11.37 17.49 25.68
C PRO A 45 -9.86 17.34 25.52
N VAL A 46 -9.45 16.38 24.67
CA VAL A 46 -8.03 16.11 24.43
C VAL A 46 -7.41 17.33 23.77
N VAL A 47 -6.39 17.91 24.40
CA VAL A 47 -5.64 19.03 23.83
C VAL A 47 -4.75 18.47 22.72
N LEU A 48 -5.00 18.91 21.49
CA LEU A 48 -4.22 18.50 20.32
C LEU A 48 -2.88 19.26 20.31
N SER A 49 -1.77 18.52 20.23
CA SER A 49 -0.46 19.12 20.11
C SER A 49 -0.19 19.59 18.68
N PRO A 50 0.24 20.87 18.47
CA PRO A 50 0.66 21.34 17.14
C PRO A 50 1.91 20.61 16.59
N ARG A 51 2.63 19.87 17.44
CA ARG A 51 3.76 19.02 17.05
C ARG A 51 3.35 17.65 16.50
N LEU A 52 2.10 17.27 16.73
CA LEU A 52 1.56 15.95 16.34
C LEU A 52 0.41 16.06 15.36
N HIS A 53 -0.15 17.26 15.14
CA HIS A 53 -1.35 17.48 14.36
C HIS A 53 -1.15 18.56 13.30
N ASN A 54 -1.68 18.29 12.11
CA ASN A 54 -2.02 19.28 11.08
C ASN A 54 -3.20 18.75 10.25
N LYS A 55 -3.72 19.55 9.32
CA LYS A 55 -4.88 19.20 8.50
C LYS A 55 -4.69 17.95 7.63
N ASP A 56 -3.46 17.68 7.18
CA ASP A 56 -3.16 16.55 6.29
C ASP A 56 -3.06 15.23 7.08
N LEU A 57 -2.65 15.32 8.35
CA LEU A 57 -2.57 14.19 9.29
C LEU A 57 -3.88 13.94 10.04
N ALA A 58 -4.81 14.88 10.01
CA ALA A 58 -6.10 14.77 10.68
C ALA A 58 -6.91 13.57 10.18
N PRO A 59 -7.80 13.00 11.00
CA PRO A 59 -8.68 11.92 10.59
C PRO A 59 -9.59 12.34 9.43
N THR A 60 -9.72 11.45 8.43
CA THR A 60 -10.64 11.67 7.31
C THR A 60 -12.08 11.54 7.79
N LYS A 61 -12.83 12.64 7.76
CA LYS A 61 -14.26 12.67 8.12
C LYS A 61 -15.11 11.95 7.07
N ALA A 62 -16.37 11.67 7.41
CA ALA A 62 -17.31 10.94 6.55
C ALA A 62 -17.45 11.55 5.14
N GLU A 63 -17.53 12.90 5.04
CA GLU A 63 -17.65 13.62 3.76
C GLU A 63 -16.40 13.47 2.86
N GLY A 64 -15.23 13.23 3.45
CA GLY A 64 -13.95 13.02 2.76
C GLY A 64 -13.73 11.59 2.27
N ARG A 65 -14.61 10.63 2.60
CA ARG A 65 -14.45 9.21 2.29
C ARG A 65 -14.96 8.86 0.89
N ARG A 66 -14.21 9.28 -0.14
CA ARG A 66 -14.58 9.18 -1.56
C ARG A 66 -13.95 8.00 -2.31
N TRP A 67 -13.09 7.20 -1.66
CA TRP A 67 -12.45 6.06 -2.29
C TRP A 67 -13.40 4.86 -2.35
N GLY A 68 -14.12 4.73 -3.48
CA GLY A 68 -15.04 3.64 -3.74
C GLY A 68 -14.34 2.33 -4.14
N ARG A 69 -15.12 1.27 -4.42
CA ARG A 69 -14.60 -0.03 -4.86
C ARG A 69 -13.78 0.08 -6.14
N TYR A 70 -14.24 0.88 -7.08
CA TYR A 70 -13.53 1.12 -8.34
C TYR A 70 -12.22 1.87 -8.11
N SER A 71 -12.17 2.87 -7.23
CA SER A 71 -10.91 3.59 -6.93
C SER A 71 -9.84 2.65 -6.36
N ILE A 72 -10.23 1.71 -5.48
CA ILE A 72 -9.31 0.72 -4.92
C ILE A 72 -8.91 -0.31 -5.99
N PHE A 73 -9.84 -0.79 -6.81
CA PHE A 73 -9.54 -1.67 -7.93
C PHE A 73 -8.55 -1.03 -8.91
N ALA A 74 -8.80 0.20 -9.33
CA ALA A 74 -7.96 0.93 -10.29
C ALA A 74 -6.55 1.19 -9.73
N LEU A 75 -6.45 1.55 -8.45
CA LEU A 75 -5.17 1.67 -7.74
C LEU A 75 -4.32 0.40 -7.88
N TRP A 76 -4.91 -0.76 -7.62
CA TRP A 76 -4.22 -2.04 -7.74
C TRP A 76 -3.96 -2.45 -9.19
N THR A 77 -4.83 -2.06 -10.11
CA THR A 77 -4.62 -2.33 -11.54
C THR A 77 -3.34 -1.65 -12.03
N ASN A 78 -3.11 -0.41 -11.64
CA ASN A 78 -1.88 0.30 -11.95
C ASN A 78 -0.67 -0.37 -11.29
N ASP A 79 -0.76 -0.67 -9.99
CA ASP A 79 0.35 -1.23 -9.25
C ASP A 79 0.75 -2.63 -9.72
N VAL A 80 -0.22 -3.50 -10.00
CA VAL A 80 0.04 -4.86 -10.49
C VAL A 80 0.69 -4.86 -11.87
N HIS A 81 0.24 -4.00 -12.79
CA HIS A 81 0.69 -3.98 -14.18
C HIS A 81 1.86 -3.02 -14.44
N ASN A 82 2.74 -2.82 -13.46
CA ASN A 82 3.94 -2.00 -13.64
C ASN A 82 5.13 -2.79 -14.22
N ILE A 83 6.10 -2.06 -14.76
CA ILE A 83 7.29 -2.62 -15.41
C ILE A 83 8.07 -3.55 -14.48
N ALA A 84 8.30 -3.16 -13.23
CA ALA A 84 9.09 -3.95 -12.27
C ALA A 84 8.41 -5.29 -11.94
N ASN A 85 7.08 -5.31 -11.83
CA ASN A 85 6.31 -6.53 -11.58
C ASN A 85 6.38 -7.48 -12.78
N TYR A 86 6.32 -6.97 -14.01
CA TYR A 86 6.51 -7.79 -15.21
C TYR A 86 7.92 -8.38 -15.25
N SER A 87 8.96 -7.59 -14.99
CA SER A 87 10.34 -8.11 -14.93
C SER A 87 10.49 -9.19 -13.85
N PHE A 88 9.88 -9.00 -12.68
CA PHE A 88 9.86 -10.03 -11.63
C PHE A 88 9.19 -11.33 -12.09
N ALA A 89 7.99 -11.23 -12.67
CA ALA A 89 7.24 -12.42 -13.10
C ALA A 89 7.94 -13.16 -14.27
N ILE A 90 8.58 -12.42 -15.18
CA ILE A 90 9.44 -12.98 -16.24
C ILE A 90 10.63 -13.69 -15.60
N GLY A 91 11.24 -13.12 -14.57
CA GLY A 91 12.36 -13.73 -13.83
C GLY A 91 12.03 -15.08 -13.20
N LEU A 92 10.75 -15.37 -12.89
CA LEU A 92 10.32 -16.68 -12.41
C LEU A 92 10.52 -17.79 -13.45
N TYR A 93 10.39 -17.48 -14.73
CA TYR A 93 10.77 -18.41 -15.81
C TYR A 93 12.28 -18.70 -15.81
N ALA A 94 13.11 -17.68 -15.59
CA ALA A 94 14.56 -17.85 -15.50
C ALA A 94 14.98 -18.76 -14.32
N LEU A 95 14.18 -18.78 -13.25
CA LEU A 95 14.35 -19.72 -12.11
C LEU A 95 13.88 -21.15 -12.42
N GLY A 96 13.39 -21.44 -13.65
CA GLY A 96 12.96 -22.78 -14.07
C GLY A 96 11.50 -23.11 -13.76
N LEU A 97 10.68 -22.14 -13.35
CA LEU A 97 9.25 -22.35 -13.20
C LEU A 97 8.54 -22.35 -14.57
N GLY A 98 7.69 -23.32 -14.81
CA GLY A 98 6.80 -23.34 -15.97
C GLY A 98 5.55 -22.47 -15.76
N GLY A 99 4.78 -22.21 -16.82
CA GLY A 99 3.65 -21.29 -16.79
C GLY A 99 2.63 -21.58 -15.68
N TRP A 100 2.19 -22.86 -15.50
CA TRP A 100 1.24 -23.18 -14.44
C TRP A 100 1.83 -23.03 -13.03
N GLN A 101 3.16 -23.25 -12.87
CA GLN A 101 3.86 -23.07 -11.61
C GLN A 101 3.95 -21.58 -11.24
N ILE A 102 4.16 -20.71 -12.23
CA ILE A 102 4.13 -19.26 -12.08
C ILE A 102 2.73 -18.78 -11.67
N LEU A 103 1.68 -19.27 -12.35
CA LEU A 103 0.29 -18.96 -11.98
C LEU A 103 -0.02 -19.34 -10.53
N LEU A 104 0.40 -20.53 -10.11
CA LEU A 104 0.21 -20.99 -8.74
C LEU A 104 1.03 -20.16 -7.72
N SER A 105 2.28 -19.88 -8.04
CA SER A 105 3.19 -19.07 -7.21
C SER A 105 2.63 -17.67 -6.97
N LEU A 106 2.25 -16.98 -8.03
CA LEU A 106 1.63 -15.64 -7.95
C LEU A 106 0.24 -15.68 -7.31
N GLY A 107 -0.52 -16.77 -7.50
CA GLY A 107 -1.80 -16.99 -6.84
C GLY A 107 -1.67 -17.11 -5.31
N ILE A 108 -0.67 -17.85 -4.81
CA ILE A 108 -0.34 -17.94 -3.38
C ILE A 108 0.05 -16.55 -2.85
N GLY A 109 0.96 -15.87 -3.54
CA GLY A 109 1.37 -14.51 -3.20
C GLY A 109 0.19 -13.54 -3.15
N ALA A 110 -0.71 -13.61 -4.13
CA ALA A 110 -1.91 -12.78 -4.21
C ALA A 110 -2.86 -13.00 -3.03
N ALA A 111 -3.06 -14.25 -2.61
CA ALA A 111 -3.89 -14.58 -1.46
C ALA A 111 -3.30 -14.00 -0.15
N LEU A 112 -1.99 -14.10 0.04
CA LEU A 112 -1.30 -13.52 1.19
C LEU A 112 -1.37 -11.98 1.17
N VAL A 113 -1.06 -11.37 0.03
CA VAL A 113 -1.17 -9.89 -0.14
C VAL A 113 -2.59 -9.42 0.16
N TYR A 114 -3.61 -10.08 -0.37
CA TYR A 114 -5.01 -9.75 -0.10
C TYR A 114 -5.35 -9.80 1.39
N GLY A 115 -4.94 -10.85 2.08
CA GLY A 115 -5.18 -11.01 3.52
C GLY A 115 -4.55 -9.87 4.33
N PHE A 116 -3.26 -9.65 4.14
CA PHE A 116 -2.49 -8.66 4.89
C PHE A 116 -2.89 -7.22 4.54
N MET A 117 -3.19 -6.95 3.27
CA MET A 117 -3.67 -5.65 2.81
C MET A 117 -5.02 -5.27 3.44
N ASN A 118 -5.94 -6.24 3.58
CA ASN A 118 -7.21 -5.99 4.25
C ASN A 118 -7.04 -5.68 5.74
N LEU A 119 -6.12 -6.34 6.43
CA LEU A 119 -5.85 -6.06 7.85
C LEU A 119 -5.38 -4.60 8.04
N SER A 120 -4.41 -4.15 7.25
CA SER A 120 -3.93 -2.76 7.26
C SER A 120 -5.02 -1.78 6.81
N GLY A 121 -5.75 -2.11 5.75
CA GLY A 121 -6.82 -1.26 5.22
C GLY A 121 -7.98 -1.03 6.19
N TYR A 122 -8.41 -2.08 6.89
CA TYR A 122 -9.50 -1.95 7.88
C TYR A 122 -9.11 -1.07 9.05
N MET A 123 -7.85 -1.11 9.47
CA MET A 123 -7.31 -0.23 10.50
C MET A 123 -7.39 1.24 10.05
N GLY A 124 -6.93 1.55 8.83
CA GLY A 124 -7.02 2.90 8.27
C GLY A 124 -8.45 3.39 8.09
N GLN A 125 -9.34 2.54 7.58
CA GLN A 125 -10.75 2.88 7.40
C GLN A 125 -11.46 3.18 8.73
N LYS A 126 -11.17 2.40 9.78
CA LYS A 126 -11.76 2.63 11.10
C LYS A 126 -11.28 3.94 11.73
N THR A 127 -9.98 4.17 11.72
CA THR A 127 -9.37 5.32 12.42
C THR A 127 -9.38 6.62 11.61
N GLY A 128 -9.43 6.52 10.28
CA GLY A 128 -9.38 7.68 9.37
C GLY A 128 -8.00 8.35 9.26
N VAL A 129 -6.95 7.81 9.91
CA VAL A 129 -5.63 8.48 10.00
C VAL A 129 -4.59 7.81 9.10
N PRO A 130 -3.54 8.54 8.65
CA PRO A 130 -2.48 7.99 7.82
C PRO A 130 -1.49 7.15 8.63
N PHE A 131 -0.65 6.39 7.92
CA PHE A 131 0.31 5.43 8.47
C PHE A 131 1.21 5.98 9.58
N PRO A 132 1.86 7.16 9.46
CA PRO A 132 2.70 7.67 10.53
C PRO A 132 1.93 7.94 11.82
N VAL A 133 0.65 8.32 11.73
CA VAL A 133 -0.22 8.52 12.90
C VAL A 133 -0.69 7.18 13.48
N ILE A 134 -1.08 6.22 12.63
CA ILE A 134 -1.44 4.87 13.08
C ILE A 134 -0.27 4.20 13.83
N SER A 135 0.95 4.39 13.38
CA SER A 135 2.14 3.84 14.02
C SER A 135 2.33 4.29 15.47
N ARG A 136 1.71 5.42 15.88
CA ARG A 136 1.73 5.90 17.27
C ARG A 136 1.01 4.94 18.22
N ILE A 137 0.04 4.17 17.72
CA ILE A 137 -0.68 3.18 18.53
C ILE A 137 0.31 2.18 19.14
N SER A 138 1.21 1.65 18.32
CA SER A 138 2.11 0.57 18.72
C SER A 138 3.46 1.07 19.21
N PHE A 139 4.02 2.10 18.57
CA PHE A 139 5.38 2.59 18.85
C PHE A 139 5.41 3.80 19.80
N GLY A 140 4.28 4.46 20.06
CA GLY A 140 4.20 5.71 20.83
C GLY A 140 4.30 6.95 19.95
N ILE A 141 3.93 8.11 20.49
CA ILE A 141 3.83 9.37 19.75
C ILE A 141 5.15 9.82 19.10
N HIS A 142 6.29 9.53 19.72
CA HIS A 142 7.63 9.81 19.16
C HIS A 142 8.25 8.57 18.53
N GLY A 143 8.03 7.38 19.10
CA GLY A 143 8.55 6.11 18.57
C GLY A 143 8.00 5.77 17.18
N ALA A 144 6.83 6.29 16.80
CA ALA A 144 6.23 6.16 15.47
C ALA A 144 7.11 6.71 14.34
N GLN A 145 8.12 7.54 14.66
CA GLN A 145 9.09 7.99 13.67
C GLN A 145 9.97 6.85 13.13
N ILE A 146 10.16 5.77 13.90
CA ILE A 146 10.93 4.60 13.44
C ILE A 146 10.29 3.95 12.21
N PRO A 147 9.07 3.41 12.28
CA PRO A 147 8.43 2.83 11.10
C PRO A 147 8.19 3.86 9.99
N ALA A 148 7.87 5.11 10.35
CA ALA A 148 7.63 6.16 9.38
C ALA A 148 8.88 6.48 8.55
N LEU A 149 10.04 6.70 9.18
CA LEU A 149 11.29 7.02 8.48
C LEU A 149 11.78 5.87 7.62
N ILE A 150 11.74 4.62 8.12
CA ILE A 150 12.12 3.44 7.32
C ILE A 150 11.28 3.40 6.04
N ARG A 151 9.96 3.58 6.16
CA ARG A 151 9.05 3.60 5.00
C ARG A 151 9.34 4.76 4.05
N ALA A 152 9.66 5.96 4.57
CA ALA A 152 9.94 7.13 3.75
C ALA A 152 11.24 6.99 2.95
N VAL A 153 12.32 6.50 3.57
CA VAL A 153 13.62 6.27 2.89
C VAL A 153 13.45 5.32 1.72
N ILE A 154 12.76 4.19 1.94
CA ILE A 154 12.47 3.22 0.88
C ILE A 154 11.67 3.87 -0.25
N ALA A 155 10.64 4.65 0.09
CA ALA A 155 9.79 5.28 -0.91
C ALA A 155 10.50 6.38 -1.71
N ILE A 156 11.35 7.19 -1.08
CA ILE A 156 12.11 8.24 -1.76
C ILE A 156 13.07 7.62 -2.79
N ALA A 157 13.74 6.53 -2.43
CA ALA A 157 14.62 5.82 -3.35
C ALA A 157 13.83 5.22 -4.53
N TRP A 158 12.72 4.54 -4.25
CA TRP A 158 11.84 4.01 -5.30
C TRP A 158 11.21 5.10 -6.17
N PHE A 159 10.86 6.26 -5.60
CA PHE A 159 10.36 7.39 -6.39
C PHE A 159 11.38 7.82 -7.45
N GLY A 160 12.64 7.95 -7.06
CA GLY A 160 13.72 8.27 -8.00
C GLY A 160 13.92 7.18 -9.06
N ILE A 161 13.99 5.90 -8.65
CA ILE A 161 14.17 4.76 -9.56
C ILE A 161 13.01 4.66 -10.57
N GLN A 162 11.77 4.76 -10.12
CA GLN A 162 10.61 4.70 -11.00
C GLN A 162 10.52 5.91 -11.95
N THR A 163 10.93 7.11 -11.48
CA THR A 163 11.04 8.29 -12.34
C THR A 163 12.09 8.06 -13.44
N TYR A 164 13.24 7.45 -13.09
CA TYR A 164 14.26 7.07 -14.06
C TYR A 164 13.73 6.05 -15.07
N LEU A 165 13.07 4.98 -14.62
CA LEU A 165 12.48 3.97 -15.52
C LEU A 165 11.45 4.58 -16.49
N ALA A 166 10.61 5.49 -16.01
CA ALA A 166 9.69 6.24 -16.87
C ALA A 166 10.45 7.13 -17.87
N SER A 167 11.56 7.75 -17.46
CA SER A 167 12.38 8.56 -18.37
C SER A 167 13.03 7.74 -19.49
N VAL A 168 13.40 6.48 -19.22
CA VAL A 168 13.89 5.55 -20.25
C VAL A 168 12.80 5.25 -21.28
N VAL A 169 11.55 5.03 -20.85
CA VAL A 169 10.42 4.84 -21.78
C VAL A 169 10.16 6.11 -22.61
N LEU A 170 10.23 7.29 -21.97
CA LEU A 170 10.08 8.56 -22.71
C LEU A 170 11.19 8.76 -23.74
N ARG A 171 12.41 8.38 -23.41
CA ARG A 171 13.53 8.43 -24.35
C ARG A 171 13.28 7.54 -25.57
N VAL A 172 12.84 6.30 -25.37
CA VAL A 172 12.43 5.39 -26.45
C VAL A 172 11.34 6.02 -27.31
N LEU A 173 10.33 6.61 -26.70
CA LEU A 173 9.24 7.30 -27.40
C LEU A 173 9.76 8.46 -28.28
N LEU A 174 10.59 9.34 -27.72
CA LEU A 174 11.11 10.51 -28.43
C LEU A 174 11.99 10.11 -29.62
N THR A 175 12.89 9.14 -29.44
CA THR A 175 13.76 8.66 -30.52
C THR A 175 12.99 7.90 -31.61
N ALA A 176 11.91 7.21 -31.25
CA ALA A 176 11.04 6.55 -32.23
C ALA A 176 10.24 7.54 -33.09
N VAL A 177 9.80 8.67 -32.49
CA VAL A 177 9.04 9.71 -33.20
C VAL A 177 9.98 10.58 -34.05
N HIS A 178 11.13 10.93 -33.54
CA HIS A 178 12.13 11.75 -34.23
C HIS A 178 13.54 11.24 -33.95
N PRO A 179 14.16 10.50 -34.89
CA PRO A 179 15.49 9.90 -34.70
C PRO A 179 16.61 10.88 -34.33
N GLY A 180 16.51 12.16 -34.70
CA GLY A 180 17.48 13.20 -34.35
C GLY A 180 17.63 13.45 -32.85
N PHE A 181 16.70 12.98 -32.01
CA PHE A 181 16.90 12.99 -30.55
C PHE A 181 18.04 12.08 -30.10
N ALA A 182 18.42 11.06 -30.89
CA ALA A 182 19.55 10.18 -30.57
C ALA A 182 20.89 10.95 -30.50
N ASP A 183 21.03 12.08 -31.19
CA ASP A 183 22.24 12.91 -31.19
C ASP A 183 22.53 13.52 -29.80
N TYR A 184 21.51 13.64 -28.93
CA TYR A 184 21.63 14.14 -27.57
C TYR A 184 21.85 13.02 -26.52
N ASP A 185 22.05 11.78 -26.97
CA ASP A 185 22.19 10.61 -26.07
C ASP A 185 23.65 10.18 -25.88
N HIS A 186 24.64 10.96 -26.35
CA HIS A 186 26.05 10.59 -26.32
C HIS A 186 26.83 11.13 -25.11
N ASP A 187 26.46 12.31 -24.60
CA ASP A 187 27.14 12.92 -23.46
C ASP A 187 26.61 12.40 -22.13
N SER A 188 27.49 12.24 -21.14
CA SER A 188 27.07 11.79 -19.80
C SER A 188 27.44 12.83 -18.73
N ILE A 189 26.42 13.37 -18.08
CA ILE A 189 26.54 14.24 -16.90
C ILE A 189 26.01 13.49 -15.69
N LEU A 190 26.85 13.23 -14.70
CA LEU A 190 26.51 12.47 -13.48
C LEU A 190 25.94 11.06 -13.76
N GLY A 191 26.29 10.46 -14.89
CA GLY A 191 25.84 9.13 -15.29
C GLY A 191 24.57 9.09 -16.14
N LEU A 192 24.05 10.25 -16.58
CA LEU A 192 22.85 10.34 -17.43
C LEU A 192 23.16 11.22 -18.64
N SER A 193 22.73 10.80 -19.84
CA SER A 193 22.89 11.60 -21.06
C SER A 193 22.07 12.88 -21.03
N SER A 194 22.38 13.83 -21.91
CA SER A 194 21.61 15.08 -22.03
C SER A 194 20.13 14.81 -22.31
N LEU A 195 19.82 13.90 -23.25
CA LEU A 195 18.45 13.45 -23.49
C LEU A 195 17.84 12.76 -22.27
N GLY A 196 18.64 11.93 -21.57
CA GLY A 196 18.22 11.28 -20.33
C GLY A 196 17.80 12.28 -19.26
N TRP A 197 18.56 13.37 -19.07
CA TRP A 197 18.22 14.45 -18.14
C TRP A 197 16.94 15.17 -18.55
N ILE A 198 16.77 15.50 -19.81
CA ILE A 198 15.54 16.15 -20.33
C ILE A 198 14.34 15.26 -20.03
N CYS A 199 14.42 13.96 -20.36
CA CYS A 199 13.34 13.02 -20.10
C CYS A 199 13.06 12.84 -18.60
N PHE A 200 14.10 12.73 -17.78
CA PHE A 200 13.95 12.57 -16.33
C PHE A 200 13.27 13.77 -15.68
N VAL A 201 13.76 14.99 -16.00
CA VAL A 201 13.18 16.23 -15.46
C VAL A 201 11.74 16.43 -15.96
N ALA A 202 11.45 16.11 -17.23
CA ALA A 202 10.09 16.20 -17.76
C ALA A 202 9.11 15.28 -16.99
N ILE A 203 9.47 14.02 -16.76
CA ILE A 203 8.65 13.08 -15.97
C ILE A 203 8.52 13.55 -14.53
N TRP A 204 9.61 14.00 -13.91
CA TRP A 204 9.59 14.53 -12.55
C TRP A 204 8.64 15.72 -12.41
N LEU A 205 8.66 16.67 -13.36
CA LEU A 205 7.75 17.82 -13.39
C LEU A 205 6.27 17.41 -13.57
N VAL A 206 6.00 16.44 -14.45
CA VAL A 206 4.64 15.90 -14.65
C VAL A 206 4.11 15.31 -13.35
N GLN A 207 4.91 14.53 -12.64
CA GLN A 207 4.52 13.97 -11.35
C GLN A 207 4.24 15.05 -10.31
N LEU A 208 5.11 16.07 -10.20
CA LEU A 208 4.89 17.21 -9.30
C LEU A 208 3.61 17.98 -9.64
N ALA A 209 3.32 18.19 -10.93
CA ALA A 209 2.10 18.86 -11.36
C ALA A 209 0.84 18.09 -10.92
N ILE A 210 0.81 16.76 -11.07
CA ILE A 210 -0.32 15.93 -10.61
C ILE A 210 -0.48 16.06 -9.10
N LEU A 211 0.62 16.02 -8.36
CA LEU A 211 0.65 16.05 -6.91
C LEU A 211 0.28 17.41 -6.30
N ALA A 212 0.50 18.49 -7.04
CA ALA A 212 0.10 19.84 -6.61
C ALA A 212 -1.40 19.95 -6.34
N TYR A 213 -2.22 19.08 -6.95
CA TYR A 213 -3.67 19.02 -6.75
C TYR A 213 -4.11 18.05 -5.63
N GLY A 214 -3.18 17.37 -4.96
CA GLY A 214 -3.42 16.53 -3.79
C GLY A 214 -4.08 15.17 -4.07
N MET A 215 -4.53 14.49 -2.99
CA MET A 215 -5.01 13.10 -3.02
C MET A 215 -6.22 12.86 -3.93
N GLU A 216 -7.06 13.86 -4.17
CA GLU A 216 -8.21 13.71 -5.09
C GLU A 216 -7.75 13.59 -6.56
N MET A 217 -6.70 14.32 -6.95
CA MET A 217 -6.11 14.18 -8.30
C MET A 217 -5.43 12.81 -8.43
N VAL A 218 -4.71 12.35 -7.40
CA VAL A 218 -4.15 10.99 -7.39
C VAL A 218 -5.26 9.98 -7.65
N ARG A 219 -6.36 10.02 -6.93
CA ARG A 219 -7.51 9.11 -7.12
C ARG A 219 -8.07 9.13 -8.55
N ARG A 220 -8.21 10.32 -9.14
CA ARG A 220 -8.72 10.46 -10.53
C ARG A 220 -7.73 9.93 -11.55
N TYR A 221 -6.46 10.22 -11.35
CA TYR A 221 -5.41 9.75 -12.24
C TYR A 221 -5.29 8.22 -12.21
N GLU A 222 -5.32 7.61 -11.03
CA GLU A 222 -5.35 6.15 -10.86
C GLU A 222 -6.57 5.52 -11.56
N ALA A 223 -7.74 6.13 -11.40
CA ALA A 223 -8.97 5.66 -12.02
C ALA A 223 -8.94 5.70 -13.56
N PHE A 224 -8.18 6.61 -14.14
CA PHE A 224 -7.95 6.71 -15.58
C PHE A 224 -6.87 5.74 -16.06
N ALA A 225 -5.72 5.70 -15.38
CA ALA A 225 -4.56 4.93 -15.82
C ALA A 225 -4.80 3.41 -15.77
N GLY A 226 -5.57 2.90 -14.78
CA GLY A 226 -5.83 1.48 -14.61
C GLY A 226 -6.41 0.78 -15.84
N PRO A 227 -7.53 1.22 -16.40
CA PRO A 227 -8.06 0.64 -17.63
C PRO A 227 -7.12 0.76 -18.82
N VAL A 228 -6.40 1.89 -18.95
CA VAL A 228 -5.45 2.11 -20.05
C VAL A 228 -4.38 1.04 -20.07
N ILE A 229 -3.72 0.78 -18.93
CA ILE A 229 -2.65 -0.23 -18.87
C ILE A 229 -3.19 -1.62 -19.11
N LEU A 230 -4.31 -1.99 -18.47
CA LEU A 230 -4.88 -3.32 -18.60
C LEU A 230 -5.22 -3.66 -20.07
N LEU A 231 -5.85 -2.72 -20.76
CA LEU A 231 -6.17 -2.88 -22.19
C LEU A 231 -4.91 -2.94 -23.04
N THR A 232 -3.91 -2.12 -22.75
CA THR A 232 -2.65 -2.08 -23.52
C THR A 232 -1.87 -3.38 -23.36
N VAL A 233 -1.68 -3.89 -22.14
CA VAL A 233 -0.92 -5.14 -21.94
C VAL A 233 -1.68 -6.34 -22.45
N ALA A 234 -3.01 -6.35 -22.36
CA ALA A 234 -3.84 -7.39 -22.96
C ALA A 234 -3.75 -7.39 -24.50
N ALA A 235 -3.79 -6.21 -25.12
CA ALA A 235 -3.62 -6.05 -26.56
C ALA A 235 -2.21 -6.48 -27.01
N LEU A 236 -1.16 -6.10 -26.27
CA LEU A 236 0.22 -6.52 -26.54
C LEU A 236 0.37 -8.03 -26.44
N ALA A 237 -0.18 -8.65 -25.39
CA ALA A 237 -0.16 -10.10 -25.22
C ALA A 237 -0.91 -10.83 -26.34
N GLY A 238 -2.08 -10.32 -26.73
CA GLY A 238 -2.84 -10.84 -27.86
C GLY A 238 -2.07 -10.72 -29.17
N TRP A 239 -1.48 -9.57 -29.44
CA TRP A 239 -0.65 -9.35 -30.63
C TRP A 239 0.54 -10.32 -30.69
N MET A 240 1.30 -10.46 -29.58
CA MET A 240 2.40 -11.41 -29.49
C MET A 240 1.95 -12.85 -29.70
N TYR A 241 0.81 -13.25 -29.15
CA TYR A 241 0.24 -14.58 -29.34
C TYR A 241 -0.08 -14.87 -30.81
N PHE A 242 -0.66 -13.92 -31.53
CA PHE A 242 -0.92 -14.09 -32.97
C PHE A 242 0.37 -14.12 -33.78
N GLN A 243 1.39 -13.35 -33.45
CA GLN A 243 2.72 -13.41 -34.07
C GLN A 243 3.41 -14.78 -33.86
N ALA A 244 3.13 -15.42 -32.73
CA ALA A 244 3.60 -16.78 -32.43
C ALA A 244 2.73 -17.91 -33.05
N ASN A 245 1.93 -17.61 -34.09
CA ASN A 245 1.00 -18.56 -34.73
C ASN A 245 0.03 -19.22 -33.73
N ALA A 246 -0.47 -18.47 -32.78
CA ALA A 246 -1.38 -18.91 -31.70
C ALA A 246 -0.81 -20.07 -30.86
N THR A 247 0.50 -20.13 -30.69
CA THR A 247 1.21 -21.11 -29.86
C THR A 247 1.98 -20.41 -28.74
N ILE A 248 2.15 -21.09 -27.61
CA ILE A 248 2.96 -20.60 -26.50
C ILE A 248 3.84 -21.71 -25.94
N ALA A 249 5.04 -21.37 -25.55
CA ALA A 249 5.88 -22.23 -24.75
C ALA A 249 5.45 -22.13 -23.27
N TRP A 250 4.93 -23.23 -22.73
CA TRP A 250 4.58 -23.28 -21.30
C TRP A 250 5.79 -23.38 -20.38
N SER A 251 6.95 -23.74 -20.93
CA SER A 251 8.22 -23.79 -20.23
C SER A 251 9.35 -23.44 -21.18
N ILE A 252 10.37 -22.76 -20.69
CA ILE A 252 11.58 -22.39 -21.46
C ILE A 252 12.75 -23.33 -21.20
N ARG A 253 12.61 -24.20 -20.19
CA ARG A 253 13.55 -25.25 -19.80
C ARG A 253 12.75 -26.47 -19.38
N GLU A 254 13.43 -27.56 -19.06
CA GLU A 254 12.76 -28.67 -18.37
C GLU A 254 12.15 -28.16 -17.06
N PRO A 255 10.84 -28.35 -16.85
CA PRO A 255 10.17 -27.83 -15.66
C PRO A 255 10.72 -28.48 -14.40
N LEU A 256 10.91 -27.69 -13.35
CA LEU A 256 11.24 -28.19 -12.03
C LEU A 256 10.17 -29.18 -11.55
N THR A 257 10.62 -30.23 -10.86
CA THR A 257 9.75 -31.28 -10.32
C THR A 257 10.04 -31.53 -8.82
N GLY A 258 9.17 -32.30 -8.17
CA GLY A 258 9.37 -32.72 -6.78
C GLY A 258 9.48 -31.59 -5.77
N GLY A 259 10.34 -31.77 -4.77
CA GLY A 259 10.49 -30.83 -3.66
C GLY A 259 11.07 -29.46 -4.07
N GLU A 260 11.92 -29.43 -5.11
CA GLU A 260 12.51 -28.20 -5.63
C GLU A 260 11.45 -27.31 -6.30
N MET A 261 10.56 -27.92 -7.06
CA MET A 261 9.41 -27.23 -7.66
C MET A 261 8.57 -26.52 -6.59
N TRP A 262 8.15 -27.25 -5.55
CA TRP A 262 7.33 -26.67 -4.50
C TRP A 262 8.05 -25.57 -3.73
N ARG A 263 9.34 -25.77 -3.43
CA ARG A 263 10.15 -24.73 -2.80
C ARG A 263 10.15 -23.43 -3.62
N ASN A 264 10.36 -23.52 -4.92
CA ASN A 264 10.41 -22.35 -5.80
C ASN A 264 9.04 -21.72 -6.03
N ILE A 265 7.96 -22.51 -6.06
CA ILE A 265 6.59 -21.97 -6.07
C ILE A 265 6.30 -21.14 -4.81
N PHE A 266 6.59 -21.67 -3.62
CA PHE A 266 6.37 -20.92 -2.38
C PHE A 266 7.33 -19.74 -2.24
N ALA A 267 8.58 -19.88 -2.68
CA ALA A 267 9.56 -18.79 -2.69
C ALA A 267 9.10 -17.63 -3.59
N GLY A 268 8.62 -17.91 -4.80
CA GLY A 268 8.08 -16.89 -5.70
C GLY A 268 6.86 -16.19 -5.11
N GLY A 269 5.94 -16.92 -4.47
CA GLY A 269 4.79 -16.33 -3.77
C GLY A 269 5.20 -15.46 -2.57
N ALA A 270 6.20 -15.86 -1.81
CA ALA A 270 6.74 -15.08 -0.69
C ALA A 270 7.48 -13.83 -1.17
N LEU A 271 8.24 -13.91 -2.27
CA LEU A 271 8.88 -12.75 -2.89
C LEU A 271 7.83 -11.77 -3.42
N TRP A 272 6.75 -12.27 -4.05
CA TRP A 272 5.64 -11.43 -4.47
C TRP A 272 5.03 -10.66 -3.30
N LEU A 273 4.78 -11.32 -2.19
CA LEU A 273 4.34 -10.66 -0.96
C LEU A 273 5.34 -9.59 -0.50
N SER A 274 6.63 -9.87 -0.55
CA SER A 274 7.69 -8.94 -0.12
C SER A 274 7.73 -7.67 -0.96
N ILE A 275 7.49 -7.76 -2.29
CA ILE A 275 7.34 -6.60 -3.18
C ILE A 275 6.22 -5.68 -2.69
N TYR A 276 5.09 -6.27 -2.26
CA TYR A 276 3.96 -5.52 -1.69
C TYR A 276 4.16 -5.08 -0.24
N GLY A 277 5.26 -5.47 0.41
CA GLY A 277 5.53 -5.18 1.82
C GLY A 277 5.43 -3.71 2.20
N THR A 278 5.83 -2.80 1.31
CA THR A 278 5.68 -1.35 1.48
C THR A 278 4.23 -0.93 1.57
N LEU A 279 3.42 -1.34 0.59
CA LEU A 279 1.99 -0.99 0.52
C LEU A 279 1.17 -1.71 1.58
N ILE A 280 1.49 -2.95 1.90
CA ILE A 280 0.88 -3.70 3.00
C ILE A 280 1.01 -2.92 4.32
N LEU A 281 2.16 -2.31 4.55
CA LEU A 281 2.42 -1.54 5.77
C LEU A 281 1.58 -0.26 5.82
N ASN A 282 1.51 0.49 4.71
CA ASN A 282 0.89 1.82 4.69
C ASN A 282 -0.40 1.94 3.85
N PHE A 283 -1.06 0.85 3.51
CA PHE A 283 -2.34 0.91 2.77
C PHE A 283 -3.43 1.72 3.49
N CYS A 284 -3.31 1.88 4.79
CA CYS A 284 -4.16 2.78 5.57
C CYS A 284 -4.15 4.23 5.04
N ASP A 285 -3.10 4.70 4.38
CA ASP A 285 -3.03 6.04 3.77
C ASP A 285 -4.13 6.28 2.71
N PHE A 286 -4.52 5.22 2.01
CA PHE A 286 -5.58 5.22 1.00
C PHE A 286 -6.91 4.78 1.61
N ALA A 287 -6.90 3.69 2.36
CA ALA A 287 -8.09 3.06 2.94
C ALA A 287 -8.82 3.96 3.94
N ARG A 288 -8.13 4.92 4.59
CA ARG A 288 -8.73 5.92 5.47
C ARG A 288 -9.82 6.77 4.78
N SER A 289 -9.72 6.88 3.47
CA SER A 289 -10.68 7.62 2.64
C SER A 289 -11.80 6.74 2.07
N SER A 290 -11.90 5.47 2.49
CA SER A 290 -12.97 4.55 2.07
C SER A 290 -14.17 4.60 3.01
N PRO A 291 -15.41 4.54 2.47
CA PRO A 291 -16.61 4.68 3.30
C PRO A 291 -16.83 3.51 4.28
N CYS A 292 -16.47 2.28 3.90
CA CYS A 292 -16.69 1.12 4.76
C CYS A 292 -15.74 -0.04 4.44
N ARG A 293 -15.62 -1.01 5.36
CA ARG A 293 -14.80 -2.22 5.20
C ARG A 293 -15.17 -3.05 3.96
N LYS A 294 -16.48 -3.13 3.60
CA LYS A 294 -16.95 -3.86 2.43
C LYS A 294 -16.38 -3.26 1.13
N THR A 295 -16.25 -1.94 1.06
CA THR A 295 -15.62 -1.24 -0.07
C THR A 295 -14.16 -1.69 -0.25
N ILE A 296 -13.38 -1.72 0.83
CA ILE A 296 -11.99 -2.18 0.82
C ILE A 296 -11.91 -3.65 0.42
N LYS A 297 -12.67 -4.52 1.11
CA LYS A 297 -12.68 -5.96 0.86
C LYS A 297 -12.95 -6.30 -0.61
N VAL A 298 -13.97 -5.67 -1.20
CA VAL A 298 -14.37 -5.93 -2.59
C VAL A 298 -13.38 -5.31 -3.57
N GLY A 299 -12.93 -4.07 -3.34
CA GLY A 299 -11.93 -3.42 -4.19
C GLY A 299 -10.61 -4.17 -4.21
N ASN A 300 -10.12 -4.60 -3.03
CA ASN A 300 -8.92 -5.43 -2.91
C ASN A 300 -9.11 -6.82 -3.55
N PHE A 301 -10.29 -7.45 -3.45
CA PHE A 301 -10.52 -8.76 -4.04
C PHE A 301 -10.37 -8.73 -5.58
N TRP A 302 -11.00 -7.77 -6.23
CA TRP A 302 -10.87 -7.63 -7.68
C TRP A 302 -9.52 -7.06 -8.09
N GLY A 303 -8.95 -6.14 -7.31
CA GLY A 303 -7.68 -5.47 -7.62
C GLY A 303 -6.43 -6.30 -7.29
N LEU A 304 -6.48 -7.24 -6.36
CA LEU A 304 -5.33 -8.07 -5.97
C LEU A 304 -5.50 -9.51 -6.46
N PRO A 305 -6.22 -10.45 -5.80
CA PRO A 305 -6.20 -11.84 -6.25
C PRO A 305 -6.64 -12.03 -7.70
N VAL A 306 -7.75 -11.43 -8.10
CA VAL A 306 -8.25 -11.60 -9.47
C VAL A 306 -7.31 -10.93 -10.47
N ASN A 307 -6.93 -9.70 -10.23
CA ASN A 307 -6.08 -8.94 -11.14
C ASN A 307 -4.64 -9.49 -11.21
N ILE A 308 -4.07 -9.99 -10.11
CA ILE A 308 -2.75 -10.64 -10.12
C ILE A 308 -2.79 -11.95 -10.94
N LEU A 309 -3.88 -12.71 -10.89
CA LEU A 309 -4.04 -13.88 -11.74
C LEU A 309 -4.19 -13.51 -13.24
N VAL A 310 -4.88 -12.41 -13.55
CA VAL A 310 -4.94 -11.87 -14.91
C VAL A 310 -3.54 -11.43 -15.35
N PHE A 311 -2.82 -10.69 -14.51
CA PHE A 311 -1.44 -10.29 -14.76
C PHE A 311 -0.52 -11.50 -14.99
N ALA A 312 -0.59 -12.52 -14.15
CA ALA A 312 0.20 -13.75 -14.30
C ALA A 312 -0.12 -14.46 -15.62
N SER A 313 -1.40 -14.53 -16.02
CA SER A 313 -1.83 -15.10 -17.29
C SER A 313 -1.30 -14.32 -18.50
N ILE A 314 -1.37 -12.98 -18.44
CA ILE A 314 -0.79 -12.11 -19.46
C ILE A 314 0.73 -12.30 -19.54
N THR A 315 1.42 -12.40 -18.40
CA THR A 315 2.88 -12.63 -18.38
C THR A 315 3.25 -13.97 -18.99
N VAL A 316 2.53 -15.06 -18.64
CA VAL A 316 2.75 -16.39 -19.20
C VAL A 316 2.53 -16.37 -20.72
N LEU A 317 1.47 -15.72 -21.18
CA LEU A 317 1.17 -15.56 -22.60
C LEU A 317 2.27 -14.79 -23.34
N LEU A 318 2.69 -13.63 -22.81
CA LEU A 318 3.74 -12.80 -23.38
C LEU A 318 5.07 -13.55 -23.47
N CYS A 319 5.52 -14.14 -22.36
CA CYS A 319 6.81 -14.86 -22.31
C CYS A 319 6.80 -16.11 -23.19
N GLY A 320 5.71 -16.87 -23.13
CA GLY A 320 5.57 -18.09 -23.92
C GLY A 320 5.52 -17.82 -25.43
N ALA A 321 4.80 -16.77 -25.85
CA ALA A 321 4.76 -16.34 -27.25
C ALA A 321 6.13 -15.80 -27.71
N GLN A 322 6.76 -14.98 -26.89
CA GLN A 322 8.08 -14.41 -27.20
C GLN A 322 9.16 -15.48 -27.36
N PHE A 323 9.15 -16.50 -26.49
CA PHE A 323 10.08 -17.63 -26.60
C PHE A 323 9.86 -18.43 -27.90
N GLN A 324 8.61 -18.60 -28.34
CA GLN A 324 8.30 -19.23 -29.62
C GLN A 324 8.83 -18.44 -30.82
N ILE A 325 8.78 -17.10 -30.76
CA ILE A 325 9.23 -16.23 -31.85
C ILE A 325 10.77 -16.16 -31.90
N ASN A 326 11.40 -15.94 -30.75
CA ASN A 326 12.79 -15.48 -30.65
C ASN A 326 13.75 -16.57 -30.12
N GLY A 327 13.25 -17.69 -29.61
CA GLY A 327 14.04 -18.69 -28.89
C GLY A 327 14.65 -18.21 -27.56
N ARG A 328 14.32 -16.99 -27.14
CA ARG A 328 14.78 -16.36 -25.89
C ARG A 328 13.69 -15.52 -25.26
N ILE A 329 13.80 -15.30 -23.96
CA ILE A 329 12.97 -14.33 -23.23
C ILE A 329 13.70 -12.99 -23.17
N ILE A 330 12.97 -11.90 -23.43
CA ILE A 330 13.41 -10.53 -23.16
C ILE A 330 12.88 -10.15 -21.79
N GLU A 331 13.76 -9.90 -20.83
CA GLU A 331 13.38 -9.68 -19.44
C GLU A 331 12.81 -8.28 -19.20
N SER A 332 13.10 -7.33 -20.09
CA SER A 332 12.67 -5.94 -19.95
C SER A 332 11.41 -5.66 -20.79
N PRO A 333 10.27 -5.31 -20.18
CA PRO A 333 9.08 -4.86 -20.91
C PRO A 333 9.35 -3.66 -21.82
N THR A 334 10.30 -2.80 -21.47
CA THR A 334 10.70 -1.65 -22.28
C THR A 334 11.37 -2.10 -23.58
N GLU A 335 12.22 -3.14 -23.53
CA GLU A 335 12.84 -3.72 -24.72
C GLU A 335 11.80 -4.42 -25.61
N ILE A 336 10.79 -5.08 -25.01
CA ILE A 336 9.68 -5.68 -25.77
C ILE A 336 8.96 -4.61 -26.57
N ILE A 337 8.64 -3.45 -25.95
CA ILE A 337 7.99 -2.34 -26.65
C ILE A 337 8.91 -1.77 -27.74
N ALA A 338 10.19 -1.56 -27.43
CA ALA A 338 11.15 -1.05 -28.40
C ALA A 338 11.35 -1.97 -29.62
N SER A 339 11.08 -3.28 -29.48
CA SER A 339 11.14 -4.25 -30.57
C SER A 339 9.92 -4.26 -31.49
N ILE A 340 8.85 -3.49 -31.19
CA ILE A 340 7.65 -3.42 -32.01
C ILE A 340 7.97 -2.69 -33.33
N PRO A 341 7.83 -3.37 -34.51
CA PRO A 341 8.25 -2.79 -35.79
C PRO A 341 7.40 -1.59 -36.23
N ASN A 342 6.14 -1.57 -35.79
CA ASN A 342 5.19 -0.52 -36.19
C ASN A 342 5.27 0.66 -35.22
N THR A 343 5.70 1.83 -35.71
CA THR A 343 5.87 3.05 -34.90
C THR A 343 4.59 3.48 -34.19
N PHE A 344 3.42 3.32 -34.80
CA PHE A 344 2.15 3.67 -34.15
C PHE A 344 1.90 2.84 -32.90
N PHE A 345 2.06 1.51 -32.95
CA PHE A 345 1.88 0.64 -31.80
C PHE A 345 2.98 0.82 -30.77
N LEU A 346 4.22 1.09 -31.20
CA LEU A 346 5.33 1.45 -30.31
C LEU A 346 4.99 2.71 -29.52
N VAL A 347 4.55 3.77 -30.18
CA VAL A 347 4.15 5.06 -29.52
C VAL A 347 3.02 4.82 -28.54
N LEU A 348 1.99 4.07 -28.92
CA LEU A 348 0.85 3.75 -28.05
C LEU A 348 1.29 2.97 -26.81
N GLY A 349 2.15 1.97 -27.00
CA GLY A 349 2.74 1.20 -25.91
C GLY A 349 3.57 2.06 -24.95
N CYS A 350 4.46 2.91 -25.46
CA CYS A 350 5.25 3.84 -24.66
C CYS A 350 4.35 4.78 -23.85
N LEU A 351 3.33 5.39 -24.48
CA LEU A 351 2.41 6.29 -23.78
C LEU A 351 1.66 5.58 -22.65
N ALA A 352 1.17 4.37 -22.89
CA ALA A 352 0.48 3.59 -21.86
C ALA A 352 1.39 3.24 -20.68
N PHE A 353 2.64 2.81 -20.95
CA PHE A 353 3.62 2.53 -19.90
C PHE A 353 4.05 3.79 -19.15
N LEU A 354 4.17 4.93 -19.81
CA LEU A 354 4.42 6.22 -19.14
C LEU A 354 3.28 6.56 -18.18
N ILE A 355 2.02 6.47 -18.64
CA ILE A 355 0.85 6.76 -17.82
C ILE A 355 0.84 5.89 -16.56
N VAL A 356 1.05 4.58 -16.70
CA VAL A 356 1.00 3.66 -15.55
C VAL A 356 2.21 3.82 -14.64
N THR A 357 3.41 4.00 -15.19
CA THR A 357 4.61 4.16 -14.36
C THR A 357 4.53 5.43 -13.51
N VAL A 358 3.99 6.51 -14.06
CA VAL A 358 3.70 7.73 -13.31
C VAL A 358 2.63 7.48 -12.23
N ALA A 359 1.54 6.75 -12.54
CA ALA A 359 0.50 6.40 -11.57
C ALA A 359 1.08 5.64 -10.37
N VAL A 360 1.74 4.51 -10.65
CA VAL A 360 2.37 3.67 -9.61
C VAL A 360 3.35 4.47 -8.76
N ASN A 361 4.19 5.27 -9.40
CA ASN A 361 5.21 6.04 -8.70
C ASN A 361 4.60 7.06 -7.74
N ILE A 362 3.58 7.77 -8.17
CA ILE A 362 2.84 8.71 -7.32
C ILE A 362 2.21 7.98 -6.14
N MET A 363 1.48 6.90 -6.39
CA MET A 363 0.77 6.16 -5.38
C MET A 363 1.71 5.48 -4.38
N ALA A 364 2.64 4.66 -4.86
CA ALA A 364 3.48 3.83 -4.00
C ALA A 364 4.62 4.61 -3.33
N ASN A 365 5.18 5.61 -4.01
CA ASN A 365 6.47 6.16 -3.62
C ASN A 365 6.44 7.65 -3.25
N PHE A 366 5.37 8.39 -3.56
CA PHE A 366 5.27 9.80 -3.18
C PHE A 366 4.35 10.03 -1.97
N VAL A 367 3.18 9.39 -1.93
CA VAL A 367 2.17 9.62 -0.89
C VAL A 367 2.74 9.31 0.50
N ALA A 368 3.43 8.20 0.67
CA ALA A 368 3.98 7.79 1.96
C ALA A 368 5.03 8.78 2.50
N PRO A 369 6.10 9.16 1.79
CA PRO A 369 7.07 10.12 2.32
C PRO A 369 6.47 11.52 2.52
N ALA A 370 5.48 11.93 1.72
CA ALA A 370 4.78 13.18 1.93
C ALA A 370 4.05 13.21 3.29
N PHE A 371 3.34 12.14 3.67
CA PHE A 371 2.76 12.03 5.02
C PHE A 371 3.81 11.90 6.12
N VAL A 372 4.89 11.15 5.89
CA VAL A 372 5.95 10.96 6.89
C VAL A 372 6.68 12.26 7.18
N LEU A 373 7.15 12.98 6.17
CA LEU A 373 7.82 14.26 6.38
C LEU A 373 6.88 15.31 6.96
N SER A 374 5.60 15.31 6.57
CA SER A 374 4.57 16.13 7.22
C SER A 374 4.43 15.77 8.70
N ASN A 375 4.52 14.48 9.06
CA ASN A 375 4.47 14.02 10.46
C ASN A 375 5.73 14.37 11.28
N LEU A 376 6.90 14.50 10.63
CA LEU A 376 8.13 14.91 11.32
C LEU A 376 8.08 16.35 11.82
N ALA A 377 7.47 17.23 11.03
CA ALA A 377 7.39 18.65 11.35
C ALA A 377 6.02 19.25 10.97
N PRO A 378 4.91 18.84 11.64
CA PRO A 378 3.54 19.19 11.22
C PRO A 378 3.28 20.69 11.16
N LYS A 379 3.96 21.46 12.01
CA LYS A 379 3.86 22.91 12.05
C LYS A 379 4.37 23.59 10.78
N TYR A 380 5.37 23.01 10.10
CA TYR A 380 6.07 23.64 8.98
C TYR A 380 5.80 22.96 7.64
N LEU A 381 5.53 21.65 7.67
CA LEU A 381 5.42 20.81 6.48
C LEU A 381 3.97 20.36 6.25
N THR A 382 3.39 20.91 5.20
CA THR A 382 2.14 20.36 4.61
C THR A 382 2.47 19.18 3.70
N PHE A 383 1.49 18.34 3.36
CA PHE A 383 1.64 17.24 2.41
C PHE A 383 2.35 17.67 1.11
N ARG A 384 1.99 18.84 0.55
CA ARG A 384 2.59 19.36 -0.69
C ARG A 384 4.07 19.72 -0.51
N ARG A 385 4.42 20.46 0.56
CA ARG A 385 5.81 20.85 0.86
C ARG A 385 6.67 19.63 1.16
N ALA A 386 6.17 18.72 1.98
CA ALA A 386 6.81 17.46 2.30
C ALA A 386 7.06 16.61 1.05
N GLY A 387 6.07 16.53 0.18
CA GLY A 387 6.19 15.84 -1.09
C GLY A 387 7.23 16.46 -2.03
N LEU A 388 7.28 17.79 -2.15
CA LEU A 388 8.32 18.46 -2.95
C LEU A 388 9.72 18.18 -2.42
N ILE A 389 9.91 18.24 -1.10
CA ILE A 389 11.20 17.93 -0.47
C ILE A 389 11.59 16.48 -0.76
N SER A 390 10.68 15.51 -0.59
CA SER A 390 10.96 14.11 -0.86
C SER A 390 11.29 13.84 -2.33
N ALA A 391 10.56 14.47 -3.25
CA ALA A 391 10.83 14.36 -4.68
C ALA A 391 12.17 14.99 -5.09
N THR A 392 12.58 16.08 -4.44
CA THR A 392 13.89 16.70 -4.66
C THR A 392 15.01 15.81 -4.12
N ILE A 393 14.86 15.24 -2.93
CA ILE A 393 15.84 14.28 -2.37
C ILE A 393 16.00 13.09 -3.33
N ALA A 394 14.91 12.61 -3.92
CA ALA A 394 14.94 11.49 -4.85
C ALA A 394 15.72 11.78 -6.15
N VAL A 395 15.85 13.04 -6.56
CA VAL A 395 16.76 13.44 -7.66
C VAL A 395 18.21 13.44 -7.19
N LEU A 396 18.47 14.03 -6.00
CA LEU A 396 19.82 14.21 -5.46
C LEU A 396 20.55 12.91 -5.16
N ILE A 397 19.84 11.82 -4.91
CA ILE A 397 20.43 10.49 -4.71
C ILE A 397 20.91 9.82 -6.02
N LEU A 398 20.76 10.47 -7.18
CA LEU A 398 21.16 9.97 -8.50
C LEU A 398 20.62 8.55 -8.78
N PRO A 399 19.28 8.38 -8.86
CA PRO A 399 18.63 7.07 -8.79
C PRO A 399 19.02 6.10 -9.92
N TRP A 400 19.46 6.59 -11.08
CA TRP A 400 19.99 5.77 -12.17
C TRP A 400 21.28 5.05 -11.77
N ASN A 401 22.16 5.70 -10.98
CA ASN A 401 23.38 5.06 -10.48
C ASN A 401 23.04 3.99 -9.43
N LEU A 402 22.01 4.22 -8.60
CA LEU A 402 21.52 3.22 -7.67
C LEU A 402 20.93 2.00 -8.40
N TYR A 403 20.10 2.24 -9.41
CA TYR A 403 19.42 1.19 -10.17
C TYR A 403 20.41 0.35 -11.01
N ASN A 404 21.43 0.98 -11.58
CA ASN A 404 22.44 0.30 -12.40
C ASN A 404 23.53 -0.41 -11.57
N SER A 405 23.50 -0.32 -10.23
CA SER A 405 24.40 -1.02 -9.33
C SER A 405 23.75 -2.28 -8.76
N PRO A 406 24.14 -3.50 -9.19
CA PRO A 406 23.58 -4.75 -8.67
C PRO A 406 23.72 -4.89 -7.15
N LEU A 407 24.86 -4.44 -6.59
CA LEU A 407 25.11 -4.47 -5.15
C LEU A 407 24.12 -3.57 -4.39
N VAL A 408 23.90 -2.35 -4.88
CA VAL A 408 22.97 -1.42 -4.26
C VAL A 408 21.55 -1.97 -4.31
N ILE A 409 21.11 -2.52 -5.46
CA ILE A 409 19.78 -3.12 -5.58
C ILE A 409 19.61 -4.24 -4.56
N VAL A 410 20.54 -5.20 -4.51
CA VAL A 410 20.42 -6.36 -3.61
C VAL A 410 20.46 -5.92 -2.14
N TYR A 411 21.46 -5.16 -1.73
CA TYR A 411 21.60 -4.80 -0.31
C TYR A 411 20.59 -3.74 0.15
N PHE A 412 20.29 -2.76 -0.68
CA PHE A 412 19.37 -1.70 -0.33
C PHE A 412 17.91 -2.17 -0.37
N LEU A 413 17.47 -2.75 -1.49
CA LEU A 413 16.07 -3.14 -1.65
C LEU A 413 15.72 -4.36 -0.80
N SER A 414 16.57 -5.41 -0.79
CA SER A 414 16.31 -6.59 0.01
C SER A 414 16.51 -6.32 1.50
N GLY A 415 17.54 -5.58 1.89
CA GLY A 415 17.83 -5.27 3.28
C GLY A 415 16.78 -4.34 3.90
N LEU A 416 16.43 -3.24 3.22
CA LEU A 416 15.37 -2.35 3.69
C LEU A 416 13.99 -3.01 3.60
N GLY A 417 13.75 -3.81 2.56
CA GLY A 417 12.52 -4.59 2.44
C GLY A 417 12.31 -5.55 3.60
N ALA A 418 13.40 -6.18 4.08
CA ALA A 418 13.35 -7.09 5.22
C ALA A 418 12.92 -6.42 6.55
N LEU A 419 13.13 -5.10 6.70
CA LEU A 419 12.67 -4.35 7.88
C LEU A 419 11.15 -4.17 7.94
N LEU A 420 10.48 -4.21 6.79
CA LEU A 420 9.03 -3.92 6.72
C LEU A 420 8.18 -5.02 7.35
N GLY A 421 8.62 -6.28 7.24
CA GLY A 421 7.94 -7.42 7.87
C GLY A 421 7.83 -7.29 9.39
N PRO A 422 8.94 -7.11 10.12
CA PRO A 422 8.94 -6.88 11.57
C PRO A 422 8.07 -5.70 12.00
N LEU A 423 8.12 -4.58 11.29
CA LEU A 423 7.24 -3.43 11.56
C LEU A 423 5.78 -3.79 11.43
N TYR A 424 5.42 -4.48 10.34
CA TYR A 424 4.06 -4.95 10.12
C TYR A 424 3.61 -5.91 11.22
N GLY A 425 4.46 -6.86 11.62
CA GLY A 425 4.17 -7.84 12.67
C GLY A 425 3.81 -7.17 13.99
N VAL A 426 4.62 -6.20 14.46
CA VAL A 426 4.35 -5.45 15.69
C VAL A 426 3.02 -4.70 15.59
N ILE A 427 2.81 -3.92 14.51
CA ILE A 427 1.60 -3.08 14.36
C ILE A 427 0.33 -3.93 14.29
N MET A 428 0.35 -5.03 13.51
CA MET A 428 -0.82 -5.88 13.35
C MET A 428 -1.17 -6.65 14.63
N VAL A 429 -0.17 -7.18 15.32
CA VAL A 429 -0.39 -7.88 16.58
C VAL A 429 -0.90 -6.91 17.66
N ASP A 430 -0.33 -5.72 17.77
CA ASP A 430 -0.82 -4.72 18.72
C ASP A 430 -2.28 -4.35 18.44
N TYR A 431 -2.58 -3.99 17.19
CA TYR A 431 -3.92 -3.54 16.83
C TYR A 431 -4.97 -4.66 16.94
N TRP A 432 -4.71 -5.84 16.35
CA TRP A 432 -5.72 -6.88 16.23
C TRP A 432 -5.81 -7.80 17.44
N LEU A 433 -4.68 -8.19 18.04
CA LEU A 433 -4.63 -9.20 19.10
C LEU A 433 -4.56 -8.58 20.51
N VAL A 434 -3.75 -7.53 20.70
CA VAL A 434 -3.61 -6.87 22.01
C VAL A 434 -4.79 -5.94 22.27
N ARG A 435 -5.07 -5.02 21.35
CA ARG A 435 -6.14 -3.99 21.49
C ARG A 435 -7.49 -4.40 20.94
N LYS A 436 -7.57 -5.52 20.22
CA LYS A 436 -8.82 -6.00 19.58
C LYS A 436 -9.49 -4.93 18.72
N GLY A 437 -8.69 -4.10 18.06
CA GLY A 437 -9.13 -3.01 17.19
C GLY A 437 -9.66 -1.76 17.91
N GLN A 438 -9.51 -1.63 19.22
CA GLN A 438 -9.96 -0.46 20.00
C GLN A 438 -8.87 0.62 19.99
N VAL A 439 -9.22 1.83 19.59
CA VAL A 439 -8.30 2.97 19.44
C VAL A 439 -8.97 4.26 19.85
N ASN A 440 -8.31 5.01 20.74
CA ASN A 440 -8.68 6.38 21.06
C ASN A 440 -7.96 7.33 20.09
N VAL A 441 -8.62 7.70 18.98
CA VAL A 441 -8.00 8.49 17.92
C VAL A 441 -7.57 9.89 18.37
N PRO A 442 -8.34 10.67 19.16
CA PRO A 442 -7.90 11.94 19.71
C PRO A 442 -6.57 11.86 20.46
N GLN A 443 -6.38 10.83 21.26
CA GLN A 443 -5.15 10.64 22.05
C GLN A 443 -3.89 10.39 21.20
N LEU A 444 -4.03 10.05 19.93
CA LEU A 444 -2.89 9.94 19.02
C LEU A 444 -2.20 11.29 18.75
N TYR A 445 -2.86 12.39 19.09
CA TYR A 445 -2.37 13.76 18.88
C TYR A 445 -2.06 14.48 20.18
N SER A 446 -2.04 13.78 21.33
CA SER A 446 -1.76 14.34 22.64
C SER A 446 -0.33 14.05 23.09
N GLU A 447 0.33 15.05 23.68
CA GLU A 447 1.63 14.91 24.36
C GLU A 447 1.46 14.76 25.89
N ASP A 448 0.23 14.48 26.37
CA ASP A 448 -0.01 14.25 27.80
C ASP A 448 0.77 13.01 28.27
N PRO A 449 1.65 13.15 29.29
CA PRO A 449 2.39 12.02 29.87
C PRO A 449 1.51 10.88 30.40
N ASN A 450 0.26 11.17 30.76
CA ASN A 450 -0.72 10.17 31.19
C ASN A 450 -1.56 9.62 30.02
N GLY A 451 -1.34 10.11 28.82
CA GLY A 451 -2.08 9.70 27.60
C GLY A 451 -1.80 8.27 27.20
N ALA A 452 -2.80 7.63 26.55
CA ALA A 452 -2.78 6.21 26.19
C ALA A 452 -1.60 5.79 25.29
N TYR A 453 -0.98 6.72 24.55
CA TYR A 453 0.09 6.46 23.57
C TYR A 453 1.40 7.18 23.91
N TYR A 454 1.51 7.78 25.10
CA TYR A 454 2.75 8.44 25.53
C TYR A 454 3.83 7.42 25.94
N TYR A 455 3.46 6.32 26.58
CA TYR A 455 4.37 5.26 27.04
C TYR A 455 5.56 5.83 27.85
N SER A 456 6.78 5.39 27.52
CA SER A 456 8.02 5.87 28.16
C SER A 456 8.59 7.05 27.35
N ARG A 457 8.31 8.28 27.75
CA ARG A 457 8.77 9.51 27.07
C ARG A 457 8.42 9.53 25.57
N GLY A 458 7.24 9.11 25.24
CA GLY A 458 6.73 9.10 23.85
C GLY A 458 7.12 7.85 23.03
N VAL A 459 7.81 6.87 23.63
CA VAL A 459 8.27 5.66 22.94
C VAL A 459 7.79 4.41 23.66
N ASN A 460 7.21 3.46 22.92
CA ASN A 460 6.91 2.13 23.42
C ASN A 460 8.16 1.24 23.32
N LEU A 461 8.93 1.16 24.38
CA LEU A 461 10.15 0.34 24.42
C LEU A 461 9.90 -1.14 24.16
N ARG A 462 8.70 -1.65 24.45
CA ARG A 462 8.33 -3.06 24.17
C ARG A 462 8.19 -3.30 22.67
N ALA A 463 7.60 -2.37 21.94
CA ALA A 463 7.52 -2.44 20.48
C ALA A 463 8.91 -2.41 19.84
N VAL A 464 9.79 -1.54 20.34
CA VAL A 464 11.19 -1.46 19.88
C VAL A 464 11.96 -2.73 20.20
N ALA A 465 11.79 -3.29 21.41
CA ALA A 465 12.42 -4.54 21.85
C ALA A 465 11.95 -5.76 21.04
N ALA A 466 10.71 -5.79 20.57
CA ALA A 466 10.23 -6.83 19.67
C ALA A 466 10.72 -6.62 18.21
N PHE A 467 10.79 -5.37 17.77
CA PHE A 467 11.18 -5.00 16.40
C PHE A 467 12.66 -5.26 16.12
N ILE A 468 13.58 -4.79 16.98
CA ILE A 468 15.02 -4.82 16.68
C ILE A 468 15.56 -6.24 16.43
N PRO A 469 15.39 -7.23 17.33
CA PRO A 469 15.93 -8.57 17.08
C PRO A 469 15.28 -9.24 15.87
N ALA A 470 13.99 -9.05 15.65
CA ALA A 470 13.30 -9.60 14.48
C ALA A 470 13.80 -8.96 13.17
N ALA A 471 14.07 -7.64 13.18
CA ALA A 471 14.65 -6.92 12.05
C ALA A 471 16.06 -7.39 11.72
N LEU A 472 16.90 -7.60 12.73
CA LEU A 472 18.26 -8.13 12.55
C LEU A 472 18.23 -9.54 11.94
N ILE A 473 17.37 -10.42 12.45
CA ILE A 473 17.18 -11.77 11.90
C ILE A 473 16.70 -11.67 10.43
N ALA A 474 15.70 -10.85 10.13
CA ALA A 474 15.18 -10.70 8.79
C ALA A 474 16.24 -10.17 7.80
N ILE A 475 17.07 -9.20 8.22
CA ILE A 475 18.19 -8.68 7.40
C ILE A 475 19.22 -9.77 7.16
N VAL A 476 19.63 -10.53 8.19
CA VAL A 476 20.58 -11.63 8.04
C VAL A 476 20.06 -12.68 7.06
N LEU A 477 18.79 -13.08 7.19
CA LEU A 477 18.16 -14.03 6.25
C LEU A 477 18.07 -13.49 4.83
N ALA A 478 17.85 -12.18 4.66
CA ALA A 478 17.74 -11.55 3.35
C ALA A 478 19.08 -11.37 2.63
N LEU A 479 20.16 -11.05 3.36
CA LEU A 479 21.40 -10.57 2.78
C LEU A 479 22.57 -11.55 2.85
N VAL A 480 22.58 -12.49 3.81
CA VAL A 480 23.70 -13.43 3.95
C VAL A 480 23.54 -14.59 2.98
N PRO A 481 24.53 -14.81 2.07
CA PRO A 481 24.42 -15.83 1.01
C PRO A 481 24.14 -17.25 1.49
N GLY A 482 24.59 -17.61 2.70
CA GLY A 482 24.32 -18.92 3.32
C GLY A 482 22.83 -19.21 3.55
N PHE A 483 21.98 -18.19 3.56
CA PHE A 483 20.53 -18.30 3.77
C PHE A 483 19.71 -18.11 2.48
N HIS A 484 20.34 -18.17 1.30
CA HIS A 484 19.68 -17.84 0.04
C HIS A 484 18.38 -18.65 -0.22
N SER A 485 18.30 -19.90 0.25
CA SER A 485 17.10 -20.74 0.15
C SER A 485 15.93 -20.29 1.05
N VAL A 486 16.23 -19.54 2.12
CA VAL A 486 15.27 -19.01 3.11
C VAL A 486 15.00 -17.53 2.87
N SER A 487 15.92 -16.83 2.21
CA SER A 487 15.84 -15.40 1.91
C SER A 487 14.49 -14.93 1.35
N PRO A 488 13.81 -15.67 0.43
CA PRO A 488 12.48 -15.29 -0.04
C PRO A 488 11.42 -15.13 1.05
N PHE A 489 11.59 -15.81 2.18
CA PHE A 489 10.67 -15.82 3.30
C PHE A 489 11.04 -14.84 4.41
N SER A 490 12.13 -14.08 4.27
CA SER A 490 12.68 -13.19 5.31
C SER A 490 11.65 -12.19 5.84
N TRP A 491 10.80 -11.65 4.96
CA TRP A 491 9.72 -10.74 5.33
C TRP A 491 8.68 -11.42 6.24
N LEU A 492 8.21 -12.60 5.86
CA LEU A 492 7.22 -13.37 6.63
C LEU A 492 7.79 -13.83 7.98
N ILE A 493 9.02 -14.34 7.97
CA ILE A 493 9.72 -14.79 9.19
C ILE A 493 9.90 -13.61 10.14
N GLY A 494 10.37 -12.48 9.63
CA GLY A 494 10.54 -11.26 10.41
C GLY A 494 9.24 -10.75 11.00
N ALA A 495 8.15 -10.74 10.21
CA ALA A 495 6.81 -10.36 10.68
C ALA A 495 6.30 -11.31 11.78
N GLY A 496 6.47 -12.61 11.60
CA GLY A 496 6.07 -13.63 12.57
C GLY A 496 6.84 -13.51 13.89
N ILE A 497 8.19 -13.39 13.83
CA ILE A 497 9.04 -13.24 15.02
C ILE A 497 8.69 -11.96 15.78
N ALA A 498 8.62 -10.81 15.09
CA ALA A 498 8.30 -9.54 15.72
C ALA A 498 6.91 -9.53 16.35
N GLY A 499 5.91 -10.08 15.64
CA GLY A 499 4.56 -10.22 16.16
C GLY A 499 4.49 -11.13 17.39
N MET A 500 5.17 -12.27 17.37
CA MET A 500 5.21 -13.20 18.50
C MET A 500 5.91 -12.60 19.72
N LEU A 501 7.08 -11.99 19.54
CA LEU A 501 7.80 -11.30 20.60
C LEU A 501 6.94 -10.20 21.20
N TYR A 502 6.30 -9.37 20.36
CA TYR A 502 5.45 -8.31 20.84
C TYR A 502 4.23 -8.85 21.62
N LEU A 503 3.59 -9.91 21.12
CA LEU A 503 2.46 -10.55 21.81
C LEU A 503 2.82 -11.02 23.22
N ILE A 504 4.05 -11.51 23.43
CA ILE A 504 4.55 -11.98 24.72
C ILE A 504 4.81 -10.81 25.67
N ILE A 505 5.46 -9.74 25.18
CA ILE A 505 5.93 -8.63 26.04
C ILE A 505 4.98 -7.43 26.09
N ALA A 506 3.92 -7.41 25.26
CA ALA A 506 2.99 -6.29 25.20
C ALA A 506 2.28 -6.05 26.54
N GLN A 507 2.13 -4.78 26.90
CA GLN A 507 1.32 -4.41 28.05
C GLN A 507 -0.16 -4.51 27.65
N ARG A 508 -0.87 -5.40 28.31
CA ARG A 508 -2.31 -5.55 28.14
C ARG A 508 -3.04 -4.74 29.18
N GLN A 509 -4.06 -4.02 28.76
CA GLN A 509 -4.99 -3.33 29.64
C GLN A 509 -6.30 -4.13 29.67
N PRO A 510 -7.04 -4.13 30.79
CA PRO A 510 -8.35 -4.79 30.87
C PRO A 510 -9.35 -4.22 29.86
N HIS A 511 -9.25 -2.90 29.62
CA HIS A 511 -10.11 -2.17 28.68
C HIS A 511 -9.30 -1.11 27.94
N TYR A 512 -9.48 -1.05 26.60
CA TYR A 512 -8.97 0.05 25.77
C TYR A 512 -10.15 0.96 25.40
N ALA A 513 -10.00 2.26 25.52
CA ALA A 513 -10.99 3.20 25.05
C ALA A 513 -11.05 3.17 23.51
N ASP A 514 -12.27 3.15 22.95
CA ASP A 514 -12.51 3.20 21.50
C ASP A 514 -13.24 4.50 21.17
N VAL A 515 -12.49 5.51 20.73
CA VAL A 515 -13.01 6.85 20.43
C VAL A 515 -12.69 7.20 18.98
N SER A 516 -13.72 7.59 18.22
CA SER A 516 -13.54 7.95 16.81
C SER A 516 -12.83 9.30 16.64
N GLY A 517 -12.21 9.52 15.48
CA GLY A 517 -11.55 10.79 15.15
C GLY A 517 -12.51 11.88 14.68
N GLU A 518 -13.82 11.61 14.59
CA GLU A 518 -14.80 12.60 14.10
C GLU A 518 -15.01 13.78 15.06
N SER A 519 -14.72 13.57 16.35
CA SER A 519 -14.75 14.61 17.39
C SER A 519 -13.61 15.63 17.29
N ILE A 520 -12.59 15.38 16.47
CA ILE A 520 -11.48 16.32 16.27
C ILE A 520 -11.96 17.44 15.35
N ALA A 521 -12.14 18.64 15.93
CA ALA A 521 -12.48 19.83 15.16
C ALA A 521 -11.31 20.22 14.23
N VAL A 522 -11.60 20.40 12.95
CA VAL A 522 -10.60 20.84 11.96
C VAL A 522 -10.28 22.33 12.10
N ASP A 523 -11.13 23.08 12.79
CA ASP A 523 -11.16 24.55 12.77
C ASP A 523 -10.36 25.24 13.87
N ASN A 524 -9.68 24.52 14.76
CA ASN A 524 -8.95 25.10 15.88
C ASN A 524 -7.43 25.22 15.68
N VAL A 525 -6.96 25.30 14.46
CA VAL A 525 -5.57 25.69 14.18
C VAL A 525 -5.57 27.11 13.61
N SER A 526 -5.49 28.10 14.50
CA SER A 526 -5.13 29.46 14.12
C SER A 526 -3.83 29.44 13.30
N HIS A 527 -3.86 30.12 12.18
CA HIS A 527 -2.79 30.28 11.18
C HIS A 527 -1.46 30.75 11.75
#